data_1f099586f40d1f6c3da31dbc9a0ca8ff
#
_entry.id   1f099586f40d1f6c3da31dbc9a0ca8ff
#
_cell.length_a   1.000
_cell.length_b   1.000
_cell.length_c   1.000
_cell.angle_alpha   90.00
_cell.angle_beta   90.00
_cell.angle_gamma   90.00
#
_symmetry.space_group_name_H-M   'P 1'
#
loop_
_entity.id
_entity.type
_entity.pdbx_description
1 polymer ?
#
loop_
_entity_poly.entity_id
_entity_poly.type
_entity_poly.pdbx_seq_one_letter_code
_entity_poly.pdbx_strand_id
1 'polypeptide(L)'
;MSERKGVLRYCATLVLLVLVLAPMQAQGQRAELAKIIQRKVLANGLEVIVVENHGVPLATIEIDVKNGSFTQTPEYEGLAHMYEHMFFRANSKYPEPNQFWDRASDLGAVFNGTTQEERVNYYMTVPAEKLGDGIELLATALKGPLFRRDELERERQVVIGEYDRNQSSPFFELSRQADAKLYPGNFSRKDVIGDRQIVLTTTPEKMRAIQNKYYVPNNSALIVAGDVSPATVFALAERELGQWGRSADPFVADPIPTIPPLQKSQGVLVEAPVGAVTVQVQWQGPSVGQDAKSTYAADVFSDVMNDPRSQFQQRLVDSGLWQAVGVNYYTLNHTGPITISGQTSPEHLREALAALYVEIAKFDTPGYFTSDELEAVKAHRAVTSAFDRERASGFAHTLGFWWSVASLEYYMGYVDYMAQQTLVDLRAYARRYIVEKPHITGVLIAPDARQSLKLAPEDLVMAGTR
;
A
#
# COMPACT_ATOMS: atom_id res chain seq x y z
N MET A 1 -39.69 33.34 62.90
CA MET A 1 -38.39 32.67 62.90
C MET A 1 -38.56 31.23 62.38
N SER A 2 -38.71 31.05 61.06
CA SER A 2 -38.78 29.71 60.47
C SER A 2 -38.75 29.90 58.98
N GLU A 3 -37.59 30.12 58.34
CA GLU A 3 -37.38 30.06 56.90
C GLU A 3 -35.88 30.26 56.58
N ARG A 4 -35.03 29.36 57.01
CA ARG A 4 -33.59 29.32 56.55
C ARG A 4 -32.94 27.93 56.67
N LYS A 5 -33.68 26.85 56.49
CA LYS A 5 -33.07 25.49 56.51
C LYS A 5 -33.30 24.64 55.25
N GLY A 6 -33.85 25.24 54.20
CA GLY A 6 -34.20 24.49 52.98
C GLY A 6 -33.15 24.54 51.78
N VAL A 7 -32.23 25.51 51.81
CA VAL A 7 -31.39 25.79 50.63
C VAL A 7 -30.02 25.07 50.65
N LEU A 8 -29.60 24.54 51.80
CA LEU A 8 -28.27 23.89 51.91
C LEU A 8 -28.25 22.39 51.59
N ARG A 9 -29.40 21.76 51.30
CA ARG A 9 -29.46 20.33 50.99
C ARG A 9 -29.47 20.02 49.49
N TYR A 10 -29.73 20.99 48.62
CA TYR A 10 -29.75 20.78 47.17
C TYR A 10 -28.41 21.06 46.49
N CYS A 11 -27.48 21.78 47.11
CA CYS A 11 -26.14 21.99 46.54
C CYS A 11 -25.16 20.81 46.78
N ALA A 12 -25.42 19.95 47.75
CA ALA A 12 -24.55 18.81 48.04
C ALA A 12 -24.82 17.60 47.12
N THR A 13 -25.99 17.51 46.48
CA THR A 13 -26.37 16.41 45.61
C THR A 13 -25.98 16.64 44.15
N LEU A 14 -25.72 17.88 43.74
CA LEU A 14 -25.28 18.21 42.37
C LEU A 14 -23.76 18.08 42.17
N VAL A 15 -22.97 18.07 43.24
CA VAL A 15 -21.51 17.93 43.17
C VAL A 15 -21.07 16.45 43.10
N LEU A 16 -21.95 15.50 43.46
CA LEU A 16 -21.62 14.07 43.42
C LEU A 16 -21.97 13.36 42.08
N LEU A 17 -22.64 14.06 41.15
CA LEU A 17 -23.00 13.48 39.85
C LEU A 17 -22.02 13.85 38.70
N VAL A 18 -21.00 14.67 38.98
CA VAL A 18 -19.97 15.06 37.99
C VAL A 18 -18.70 14.22 38.09
N LEU A 19 -18.61 13.31 39.06
CA LEU A 19 -17.37 12.55 39.34
C LEU A 19 -17.39 11.08 38.90
N VAL A 20 -18.32 10.65 38.06
CA VAL A 20 -18.36 9.26 37.51
C VAL A 20 -18.46 9.24 35.98
N LEU A 21 -18.09 10.30 35.31
CA LEU A 21 -17.60 10.19 33.94
C LEU A 21 -16.07 10.10 34.02
N ALA A 22 -15.55 8.98 34.56
CA ALA A 22 -14.24 8.54 34.20
C ALA A 22 -14.24 8.49 32.65
N PRO A 23 -13.28 9.09 31.94
CA PRO A 23 -13.18 8.90 30.51
C PRO A 23 -13.13 7.39 30.36
N MET A 24 -14.08 6.78 29.63
CA MET A 24 -13.87 5.49 29.03
C MET A 24 -12.59 5.70 28.22
N GLN A 25 -11.45 5.23 28.75
CA GLN A 25 -10.23 5.18 27.98
C GLN A 25 -10.62 4.40 26.74
N ALA A 26 -10.64 5.07 25.61
CA ALA A 26 -10.80 4.41 24.32
C ALA A 26 -9.77 3.28 24.33
N GLN A 27 -10.24 2.02 24.32
CA GLN A 27 -9.32 0.89 24.21
C GLN A 27 -8.58 1.13 22.91
N GLY A 28 -7.24 1.16 22.95
CA GLY A 28 -6.44 1.39 21.77
C GLY A 28 -6.76 0.34 20.70
N GLN A 29 -6.55 0.68 19.43
CA GLN A 29 -6.86 -0.20 18.29
C GLN A 29 -6.27 -1.61 18.49
N ARG A 30 -5.07 -1.69 19.03
CA ARG A 30 -4.40 -2.98 19.33
C ARG A 30 -5.27 -3.89 20.21
N ALA A 31 -5.85 -3.33 21.27
CA ALA A 31 -6.66 -4.11 22.22
C ALA A 31 -7.98 -4.60 21.60
N GLU A 32 -8.56 -3.81 20.68
CA GLU A 32 -9.76 -4.20 19.95
C GLU A 32 -9.44 -5.30 18.90
N LEU A 33 -8.41 -5.10 18.10
CA LEU A 33 -8.01 -6.04 17.07
C LEU A 33 -7.58 -7.38 17.67
N ALA A 34 -6.91 -7.38 18.82
CA ALA A 34 -6.52 -8.62 19.52
C ALA A 34 -7.71 -9.50 19.94
N LYS A 35 -8.93 -8.95 19.99
CA LYS A 35 -10.14 -9.72 20.31
C LYS A 35 -10.72 -10.46 19.10
N ILE A 36 -10.55 -9.89 17.89
CA ILE A 36 -11.18 -10.39 16.67
C ILE A 36 -10.21 -11.09 15.72
N ILE A 37 -8.91 -10.82 15.83
CA ILE A 37 -7.89 -11.48 15.01
C ILE A 37 -7.33 -12.68 15.76
N GLN A 38 -7.48 -13.87 15.18
CA GLN A 38 -6.86 -15.09 15.65
C GLN A 38 -5.72 -15.48 14.72
N ARG A 39 -4.59 -15.89 15.30
CA ARG A 39 -3.37 -16.22 14.54
C ARG A 39 -2.80 -17.56 14.97
N LYS A 40 -2.38 -18.36 13.98
CA LYS A 40 -1.63 -19.61 14.20
C LYS A 40 -0.52 -19.73 13.17
N VAL A 41 0.68 -20.11 13.58
CA VAL A 41 1.75 -20.50 12.67
C VAL A 41 1.82 -22.02 12.62
N LEU A 42 1.68 -22.59 11.42
CA LEU A 42 1.77 -24.03 11.21
C LEU A 42 3.22 -24.52 11.35
N ALA A 43 3.41 -25.82 11.53
CA ALA A 43 4.74 -26.42 11.71
C ALA A 43 5.70 -26.14 10.54
N ASN A 44 5.16 -25.98 9.32
CA ASN A 44 5.94 -25.64 8.12
C ASN A 44 6.25 -24.13 7.98
N GLY A 45 5.75 -23.30 8.91
CA GLY A 45 6.00 -21.87 8.95
C GLY A 45 4.94 -21.01 8.26
N LEU A 46 3.89 -21.59 7.66
CA LEU A 46 2.76 -20.85 7.13
C LEU A 46 2.02 -20.11 8.27
N GLU A 47 1.80 -18.84 8.09
CA GLU A 47 1.01 -18.04 9.01
C GLU A 47 -0.46 -18.05 8.60
N VAL A 48 -1.35 -18.40 9.52
CA VAL A 48 -2.80 -18.43 9.31
C VAL A 48 -3.44 -17.37 10.19
N ILE A 49 -4.13 -16.40 9.57
CA ILE A 49 -4.79 -15.26 10.23
C ILE A 49 -6.28 -15.38 9.96
N VAL A 50 -7.09 -15.31 11.01
CA VAL A 50 -8.55 -15.47 10.92
C VAL A 50 -9.24 -14.28 11.58
N VAL A 51 -10.23 -13.73 10.90
CA VAL A 51 -11.12 -12.69 11.41
C VAL A 51 -12.56 -13.16 11.32
N GLU A 52 -13.21 -13.33 12.47
CA GLU A 52 -14.64 -13.63 12.51
C GLU A 52 -15.47 -12.38 12.23
N ASN A 53 -16.38 -12.48 11.26
CA ASN A 53 -17.37 -11.45 10.96
C ASN A 53 -18.66 -12.14 10.43
N HIS A 54 -19.64 -12.28 11.30
CA HIS A 54 -20.90 -13.00 11.02
C HIS A 54 -22.01 -12.09 10.44
N GLY A 55 -21.66 -10.92 9.89
CA GLY A 55 -22.64 -9.97 9.33
C GLY A 55 -23.36 -10.47 8.09
N VAL A 56 -22.70 -11.29 7.27
CA VAL A 56 -23.23 -11.91 6.06
C VAL A 56 -22.62 -13.31 5.90
N PRO A 57 -23.33 -14.30 5.29
CA PRO A 57 -22.87 -15.69 5.16
C PRO A 57 -21.82 -15.85 4.04
N LEU A 58 -20.75 -15.06 4.08
CA LEU A 58 -19.65 -15.06 3.13
C LEU A 58 -18.31 -15.25 3.85
N ALA A 59 -17.38 -15.90 3.18
CA ALA A 59 -15.99 -16.04 3.60
C ALA A 59 -15.05 -15.55 2.50
N THR A 60 -14.13 -14.67 2.83
CA THR A 60 -13.02 -14.27 1.97
C THR A 60 -11.77 -15.02 2.41
N ILE A 61 -11.16 -15.70 1.47
CA ILE A 61 -9.92 -16.46 1.61
C ILE A 61 -8.87 -15.70 0.81
N GLU A 62 -7.75 -15.37 1.42
CA GLU A 62 -6.64 -14.68 0.76
C GLU A 62 -5.32 -15.37 1.07
N ILE A 63 -4.51 -15.55 0.05
CA ILE A 63 -3.13 -16.03 0.16
C ILE A 63 -2.23 -14.88 -0.23
N ASP A 64 -1.36 -14.48 0.68
CA ASP A 64 -0.34 -13.48 0.47
C ASP A 64 1.04 -14.12 0.42
N VAL A 65 1.85 -13.67 -0.52
CA VAL A 65 3.25 -14.08 -0.66
C VAL A 65 4.13 -12.84 -0.67
N LYS A 66 5.19 -12.83 0.14
CA LYS A 66 6.21 -11.77 0.08
C LYS A 66 7.03 -11.95 -1.19
N ASN A 67 6.47 -11.46 -2.26
CA ASN A 67 6.99 -11.41 -3.62
C ASN A 67 6.45 -10.13 -4.27
N GLY A 68 6.91 -9.81 -5.46
CA GLY A 68 6.53 -8.62 -6.20
C GLY A 68 7.71 -8.07 -6.97
N SER A 69 7.64 -6.83 -7.44
CA SER A 69 8.77 -6.28 -8.19
C SER A 69 10.06 -6.17 -7.36
N PHE A 70 9.98 -6.00 -6.03
CA PHE A 70 11.16 -5.88 -5.16
C PHE A 70 12.10 -7.11 -5.19
N THR A 71 11.57 -8.28 -5.55
CA THR A 71 12.36 -9.51 -5.68
C THR A 71 13.04 -9.65 -7.04
N GLN A 72 12.67 -8.82 -8.01
CA GLN A 72 13.11 -8.93 -9.38
C GLN A 72 14.54 -8.40 -9.56
N THR A 73 15.29 -9.11 -10.40
CA THR A 73 16.48 -8.59 -11.06
C THR A 73 16.11 -8.19 -12.49
N PRO A 74 16.95 -7.48 -13.23
CA PRO A 74 16.64 -7.11 -14.63
C PRO A 74 16.20 -8.27 -15.51
N GLU A 75 16.71 -9.49 -15.29
CA GLU A 75 16.36 -10.70 -16.07
C GLU A 75 14.99 -11.28 -15.70
N TYR A 76 14.36 -10.79 -14.61
CA TYR A 76 13.06 -11.23 -14.10
C TYR A 76 12.03 -10.10 -14.04
N GLU A 77 12.33 -8.96 -14.64
CA GLU A 77 11.48 -7.77 -14.62
C GLU A 77 10.10 -8.05 -15.23
N GLY A 78 9.02 -7.84 -14.45
CA GLY A 78 7.63 -8.15 -14.82
C GLY A 78 7.20 -9.60 -14.54
N LEU A 79 8.11 -10.48 -14.10
CA LEU A 79 7.75 -11.90 -13.96
C LEU A 79 7.02 -12.24 -12.66
N ALA A 80 7.03 -11.37 -11.65
CA ALA A 80 6.13 -11.52 -10.50
C ALA A 80 4.67 -11.36 -10.92
N HIS A 81 4.38 -10.39 -11.80
CA HIS A 81 3.06 -10.16 -12.38
C HIS A 81 2.66 -11.28 -13.35
N MET A 82 3.57 -11.73 -14.22
CA MET A 82 3.32 -12.89 -15.07
C MET A 82 2.99 -14.16 -14.26
N TYR A 83 3.62 -14.34 -13.08
CA TYR A 83 3.31 -15.45 -12.19
C TYR A 83 1.87 -15.35 -11.64
N GLU A 84 1.39 -14.17 -11.34
CA GLU A 84 0.01 -13.94 -10.90
C GLU A 84 -0.98 -14.45 -11.96
N HIS A 85 -0.79 -14.12 -13.24
CA HIS A 85 -1.61 -14.64 -14.34
C HIS A 85 -1.59 -16.16 -14.41
N MET A 86 -0.39 -16.76 -14.26
CA MET A 86 -0.22 -18.21 -14.33
C MET A 86 -0.79 -18.96 -13.12
N PHE A 87 -1.03 -18.28 -11.99
CA PHE A 87 -1.62 -18.88 -10.79
C PHE A 87 -3.02 -19.45 -11.06
N PHE A 88 -3.82 -18.76 -11.85
CA PHE A 88 -5.21 -19.15 -12.17
C PHE A 88 -5.32 -20.11 -13.34
N ARG A 89 -4.22 -20.71 -13.76
CA ARG A 89 -4.15 -21.67 -14.89
C ARG A 89 -4.05 -23.09 -14.39
N ALA A 90 -3.69 -24.02 -15.30
CA ALA A 90 -3.60 -25.43 -14.99
C ALA A 90 -2.70 -25.71 -13.79
N ASN A 91 -3.18 -26.57 -12.91
CA ASN A 91 -2.46 -27.03 -11.73
C ASN A 91 -2.58 -28.54 -11.56
N SER A 92 -1.92 -29.10 -10.57
CA SER A 92 -1.81 -30.56 -10.37
C SER A 92 -3.14 -31.28 -10.19
N LYS A 93 -4.17 -30.63 -9.68
CA LYS A 93 -5.51 -31.20 -9.48
C LYS A 93 -6.48 -30.84 -10.62
N TYR A 94 -6.32 -29.69 -11.20
CA TYR A 94 -7.11 -29.15 -12.30
C TYR A 94 -6.20 -28.93 -13.52
N PRO A 95 -5.79 -30.01 -14.23
CA PRO A 95 -4.75 -29.93 -15.26
C PRO A 95 -5.22 -29.41 -16.61
N GLU A 96 -6.53 -29.38 -16.86
CA GLU A 96 -7.08 -28.94 -18.15
C GLU A 96 -7.32 -27.41 -18.15
N PRO A 97 -7.23 -26.77 -19.30
CA PRO A 97 -7.55 -25.35 -19.44
C PRO A 97 -8.93 -25.01 -18.89
N ASN A 98 -9.01 -23.89 -18.18
CA ASN A 98 -10.22 -23.34 -17.56
C ASN A 98 -10.80 -24.12 -16.36
N GLN A 99 -10.32 -25.31 -16.04
CA GLN A 99 -10.88 -26.08 -14.90
C GLN A 99 -10.85 -25.32 -13.56
N PHE A 100 -9.83 -24.48 -13.34
CA PHE A 100 -9.81 -23.59 -12.16
C PHE A 100 -11.01 -22.64 -12.19
N TRP A 101 -11.27 -22.01 -13.35
CA TRP A 101 -12.34 -21.03 -13.54
C TRP A 101 -13.73 -21.70 -13.43
N ASP A 102 -13.88 -22.88 -14.02
CA ASP A 102 -15.13 -23.65 -13.94
C ASP A 102 -15.41 -24.02 -12.48
N ARG A 103 -14.39 -24.50 -11.75
CA ARG A 103 -14.53 -24.83 -10.33
C ARG A 103 -14.84 -23.60 -9.48
N ALA A 104 -14.22 -22.46 -9.71
CA ALA A 104 -14.53 -21.21 -9.04
C ALA A 104 -15.98 -20.76 -9.31
N SER A 105 -16.45 -20.91 -10.54
CA SER A 105 -17.83 -20.64 -10.93
C SER A 105 -18.83 -21.56 -10.21
N ASP A 106 -18.54 -22.86 -10.12
CA ASP A 106 -19.37 -23.84 -9.38
C ASP A 106 -19.48 -23.51 -7.89
N LEU A 107 -18.46 -22.86 -7.33
CA LEU A 107 -18.47 -22.38 -5.94
C LEU A 107 -19.23 -21.06 -5.77
N GLY A 108 -19.65 -20.41 -6.85
CA GLY A 108 -20.19 -19.06 -6.81
C GLY A 108 -19.14 -18.02 -6.36
N ALA A 109 -17.88 -18.28 -6.65
CA ALA A 109 -16.76 -17.49 -6.16
C ALA A 109 -16.57 -16.20 -6.96
N VAL A 110 -16.24 -15.13 -6.25
CA VAL A 110 -15.59 -13.94 -6.82
C VAL A 110 -14.13 -13.99 -6.43
N PHE A 111 -13.22 -13.95 -7.41
CA PHE A 111 -11.78 -14.07 -7.14
C PHE A 111 -10.96 -13.16 -8.03
N ASN A 112 -9.76 -12.85 -7.59
CA ASN A 112 -8.74 -12.12 -8.36
C ASN A 112 -7.36 -12.31 -7.74
N GLY A 113 -6.32 -11.76 -8.38
CA GLY A 113 -4.98 -11.59 -7.88
C GLY A 113 -4.51 -10.14 -8.04
N THR A 114 -3.47 -9.79 -7.32
CA THR A 114 -2.82 -8.47 -7.45
C THR A 114 -1.33 -8.62 -7.20
N THR A 115 -0.53 -8.00 -8.04
CA THR A 115 0.91 -7.86 -7.84
C THR A 115 1.25 -6.41 -7.55
N GLN A 116 1.97 -6.18 -6.46
CA GLN A 116 2.51 -4.89 -6.04
C GLN A 116 4.05 -5.00 -5.90
N GLU A 117 4.66 -3.95 -5.40
CA GLU A 117 6.11 -3.96 -5.21
C GLU A 117 6.57 -5.07 -4.26
N GLU A 118 5.92 -5.21 -3.11
CA GLU A 118 6.36 -6.13 -2.04
C GLU A 118 5.31 -7.19 -1.67
N ARG A 119 4.31 -7.39 -2.52
CA ARG A 119 3.21 -8.30 -2.28
C ARG A 119 2.67 -8.87 -3.57
N VAL A 120 2.43 -10.18 -3.57
CA VAL A 120 1.51 -10.82 -4.52
C VAL A 120 0.43 -11.51 -3.70
N ASN A 121 -0.84 -11.24 -4.00
CA ASN A 121 -1.94 -11.87 -3.31
C ASN A 121 -2.95 -12.48 -4.28
N TYR A 122 -3.61 -13.53 -3.80
CA TYR A 122 -4.67 -14.27 -4.49
C TYR A 122 -5.82 -14.39 -3.54
N TYR A 123 -7.00 -13.96 -3.94
CA TYR A 123 -8.15 -13.99 -3.06
C TYR A 123 -9.40 -14.52 -3.72
N MET A 124 -10.28 -15.08 -2.89
CA MET A 124 -11.54 -15.64 -3.29
C MET A 124 -12.58 -15.40 -2.20
N THR A 125 -13.74 -14.85 -2.58
CA THR A 125 -14.91 -14.76 -1.71
C THR A 125 -15.94 -15.76 -2.17
N VAL A 126 -16.39 -16.60 -1.23
CA VAL A 126 -17.36 -17.68 -1.43
C VAL A 126 -18.47 -17.61 -0.39
N PRO A 127 -19.63 -18.25 -0.61
CA PRO A 127 -20.54 -18.58 0.49
C PRO A 127 -19.82 -19.31 1.62
N ALA A 128 -20.11 -18.99 2.88
CA ALA A 128 -19.37 -19.53 4.04
C ALA A 128 -19.38 -21.07 4.09
N GLU A 129 -20.45 -21.72 3.62
CA GLU A 129 -20.56 -23.17 3.50
C GLU A 129 -19.59 -23.79 2.49
N LYS A 130 -19.02 -22.98 1.57
CA LYS A 130 -18.04 -23.40 0.55
C LYS A 130 -16.58 -23.08 0.96
N LEU A 131 -16.36 -22.61 2.18
CA LEU A 131 -15.04 -22.24 2.69
C LEU A 131 -13.99 -23.33 2.45
N GLY A 132 -14.31 -24.60 2.76
CA GLY A 132 -13.36 -25.71 2.61
C GLY A 132 -12.94 -25.97 1.17
N ASP A 133 -13.91 -25.88 0.24
CA ASP A 133 -13.66 -26.02 -1.20
C ASP A 133 -12.84 -24.83 -1.76
N GLY A 134 -13.12 -23.60 -1.27
CA GLY A 134 -12.37 -22.41 -1.67
C GLY A 134 -10.91 -22.45 -1.21
N ILE A 135 -10.66 -22.86 0.05
CA ILE A 135 -9.28 -23.04 0.56
C ILE A 135 -8.57 -24.13 -0.25
N GLU A 136 -9.23 -25.24 -0.54
CA GLU A 136 -8.65 -26.34 -1.33
C GLU A 136 -8.25 -25.87 -2.73
N LEU A 137 -9.14 -25.13 -3.42
CA LEU A 137 -8.89 -24.63 -4.78
C LEU A 137 -7.66 -23.67 -4.83
N LEU A 138 -7.59 -22.69 -3.94
CA LEU A 138 -6.46 -21.79 -3.85
C LEU A 138 -5.16 -22.50 -3.41
N ALA A 139 -5.24 -23.40 -2.42
CA ALA A 139 -4.09 -24.18 -1.96
C ALA A 139 -3.52 -25.07 -3.06
N THR A 140 -4.37 -25.64 -3.92
CA THR A 140 -3.92 -26.46 -5.04
C THR A 140 -3.23 -25.64 -6.12
N ALA A 141 -3.77 -24.46 -6.47
CA ALA A 141 -3.17 -23.53 -7.40
C ALA A 141 -1.80 -23.02 -6.87
N LEU A 142 -1.71 -22.74 -5.55
CA LEU A 142 -0.48 -22.28 -4.90
C LEU A 142 0.64 -23.33 -4.93
N LYS A 143 0.32 -24.59 -4.59
CA LYS A 143 1.31 -25.65 -4.44
C LYS A 143 1.74 -26.27 -5.75
N GLY A 144 0.84 -26.37 -6.71
CA GLY A 144 1.01 -27.21 -7.89
C GLY A 144 0.76 -26.58 -9.24
N PRO A 145 1.18 -25.32 -9.54
CA PRO A 145 1.00 -24.76 -10.87
C PRO A 145 1.83 -25.54 -11.89
N LEU A 146 1.25 -25.84 -13.04
CA LEU A 146 1.92 -26.63 -14.08
C LEU A 146 2.81 -25.79 -15.01
N PHE A 147 2.53 -24.50 -15.15
CA PHE A 147 3.20 -23.58 -16.07
C PHE A 147 3.29 -24.16 -17.49
N ARG A 148 2.15 -24.62 -18.02
CA ARG A 148 2.09 -25.19 -19.37
C ARG A 148 2.54 -24.14 -20.38
N ARG A 149 3.35 -24.60 -21.36
CA ARG A 149 3.92 -23.71 -22.37
C ARG A 149 2.86 -22.99 -23.20
N ASP A 150 1.80 -23.71 -23.60
CA ASP A 150 0.70 -23.17 -24.39
C ASP A 150 -0.13 -22.13 -23.62
N GLU A 151 -0.31 -22.29 -22.30
CA GLU A 151 -0.96 -21.31 -21.46
C GLU A 151 -0.08 -20.09 -21.26
N LEU A 152 1.21 -20.29 -20.98
CA LEU A 152 2.17 -19.21 -20.82
C LEU A 152 2.29 -18.34 -22.09
N GLU A 153 2.24 -18.95 -23.28
CA GLU A 153 2.24 -18.24 -24.55
C GLU A 153 0.99 -17.35 -24.72
N ARG A 154 -0.17 -17.82 -24.29
CA ARG A 154 -1.41 -17.02 -24.28
C ARG A 154 -1.34 -15.89 -23.27
N GLU A 155 -0.91 -16.17 -22.03
CA GLU A 155 -0.84 -15.18 -20.97
C GLU A 155 0.19 -14.07 -21.26
N ARG A 156 1.28 -14.37 -21.95
CA ARG A 156 2.20 -13.33 -22.44
C ARG A 156 1.47 -12.28 -23.27
N GLN A 157 0.56 -12.69 -24.16
CA GLN A 157 -0.20 -11.75 -25.00
C GLN A 157 -1.18 -10.92 -24.17
N VAL A 158 -1.76 -11.49 -23.10
CA VAL A 158 -2.63 -10.76 -22.17
C VAL A 158 -1.81 -9.70 -21.44
N VAL A 159 -0.68 -10.07 -20.83
CA VAL A 159 0.19 -9.13 -20.10
C VAL A 159 0.77 -8.06 -21.03
N ILE A 160 1.13 -8.40 -22.27
CA ILE A 160 1.55 -7.40 -23.26
C ILE A 160 0.41 -6.43 -23.62
N GLY A 161 -0.83 -6.92 -23.72
CA GLY A 161 -2.00 -6.05 -23.92
C GLY A 161 -2.19 -5.06 -22.76
N GLU A 162 -1.91 -5.48 -21.53
CA GLU A 162 -1.92 -4.59 -20.34
C GLU A 162 -0.76 -3.59 -20.38
N TYR A 163 0.44 -4.06 -20.73
CA TYR A 163 1.59 -3.19 -20.93
C TYR A 163 1.31 -2.10 -21.96
N ASP A 164 0.81 -2.48 -23.13
CA ASP A 164 0.49 -1.54 -24.22
C ASP A 164 -0.62 -0.55 -23.80
N ARG A 165 -1.63 -1.01 -23.06
CA ARG A 165 -2.66 -0.15 -22.47
C ARG A 165 -2.07 0.84 -21.46
N ASN A 166 -1.20 0.39 -20.55
CA ASN A 166 -0.54 1.27 -19.59
C ASN A 166 0.35 2.29 -20.30
N GLN A 167 1.13 1.85 -21.30
CA GLN A 167 2.00 2.71 -22.08
C GLN A 167 1.23 3.77 -22.89
N SER A 168 -0.04 3.53 -23.22
CA SER A 168 -0.90 4.53 -23.88
C SER A 168 -1.29 5.69 -22.98
N SER A 169 -1.10 5.55 -21.66
CA SER A 169 -1.37 6.61 -20.68
C SER A 169 -0.12 7.48 -20.48
N PRO A 170 -0.19 8.79 -20.75
CA PRO A 170 0.95 9.67 -20.52
C PRO A 170 1.31 9.82 -19.02
N PHE A 171 0.36 9.56 -18.13
CA PHE A 171 0.61 9.53 -16.68
C PHE A 171 1.51 8.35 -16.29
N PHE A 172 1.32 7.19 -16.92
CA PHE A 172 2.19 6.03 -16.71
C PHE A 172 3.64 6.33 -17.12
N GLU A 173 3.82 6.97 -18.27
CA GLU A 173 5.15 7.35 -18.74
C GLU A 173 5.83 8.36 -17.81
N LEU A 174 5.08 9.35 -17.29
CA LEU A 174 5.59 10.29 -16.31
C LEU A 174 6.09 9.57 -15.05
N SER A 175 5.26 8.71 -14.46
CA SER A 175 5.61 7.97 -13.24
C SER A 175 6.80 7.04 -13.50
N ARG A 176 6.80 6.31 -14.60
CA ARG A 176 7.87 5.38 -14.96
C ARG A 176 9.24 6.07 -15.13
N GLN A 177 9.30 7.21 -15.82
CA GLN A 177 10.52 7.99 -15.95
C GLN A 177 10.99 8.61 -14.63
N ALA A 178 10.05 9.05 -13.79
CA ALA A 178 10.37 9.60 -12.48
C ALA A 178 10.92 8.50 -11.55
N ASP A 179 10.28 7.34 -11.48
CA ASP A 179 10.70 6.21 -10.65
C ASP A 179 12.07 5.64 -11.10
N ALA A 180 12.33 5.60 -12.41
CA ALA A 180 13.64 5.19 -12.94
C ALA A 180 14.78 6.11 -12.47
N LYS A 181 14.51 7.41 -12.27
CA LYS A 181 15.47 8.35 -11.71
C LYS A 181 15.50 8.31 -10.18
N LEU A 182 14.36 8.09 -9.52
CA LEU A 182 14.27 8.02 -8.07
C LEU A 182 15.00 6.78 -7.51
N TYR A 183 14.99 5.67 -8.27
CA TYR A 183 15.58 4.40 -7.89
C TYR A 183 16.66 3.90 -8.88
N PRO A 184 17.72 4.68 -9.11
CA PRO A 184 18.74 4.33 -10.10
C PRO A 184 19.41 2.99 -9.77
N GLY A 185 19.48 2.10 -10.77
CA GLY A 185 20.02 0.75 -10.60
C GLY A 185 19.08 -0.24 -9.87
N ASN A 186 17.93 0.23 -9.38
CA ASN A 186 16.93 -0.60 -8.70
C ASN A 186 15.53 -0.48 -9.32
N PHE A 187 15.40 0.09 -10.50
CA PHE A 187 14.11 0.32 -11.15
C PHE A 187 13.33 -0.97 -11.36
N SER A 188 13.97 -2.06 -11.78
CA SER A 188 13.35 -3.39 -11.91
C SER A 188 12.65 -3.86 -10.63
N ARG A 189 13.09 -3.38 -9.46
CA ARG A 189 12.49 -3.70 -8.16
C ARG A 189 11.33 -2.78 -7.76
N LYS A 190 10.99 -1.81 -8.61
CA LYS A 190 9.89 -0.87 -8.43
C LYS A 190 8.87 -0.91 -9.56
N ASP A 191 9.22 -1.49 -10.69
CA ASP A 191 8.34 -1.62 -11.85
C ASP A 191 7.64 -2.99 -11.87
N VAL A 192 6.34 -2.98 -11.56
CA VAL A 192 5.52 -4.20 -11.46
C VAL A 192 5.19 -4.76 -12.84
N ILE A 193 4.92 -3.90 -13.84
CA ILE A 193 4.58 -4.34 -15.19
C ILE A 193 5.80 -4.89 -15.93
N GLY A 194 6.97 -4.36 -15.63
CA GLY A 194 8.27 -4.83 -16.03
C GLY A 194 8.67 -4.51 -17.49
N ASP A 195 9.63 -5.27 -18.00
CA ASP A 195 10.16 -5.12 -19.35
C ASP A 195 9.41 -5.99 -20.34
N ARG A 196 8.97 -5.37 -21.43
CA ARG A 196 8.19 -6.03 -22.49
C ARG A 196 8.90 -7.23 -23.09
N GLN A 197 10.22 -7.14 -23.31
CA GLN A 197 11.00 -8.23 -23.93
C GLN A 197 11.21 -9.39 -22.95
N ILE A 198 11.40 -9.09 -21.66
CA ILE A 198 11.50 -10.13 -20.61
C ILE A 198 10.20 -10.91 -20.50
N VAL A 199 9.04 -10.21 -20.51
CA VAL A 199 7.72 -10.85 -20.50
C VAL A 199 7.53 -11.74 -21.72
N LEU A 200 7.82 -11.23 -22.93
CA LEU A 200 7.67 -11.97 -24.20
C LEU A 200 8.53 -13.23 -24.28
N THR A 201 9.69 -13.23 -23.64
CA THR A 201 10.66 -14.33 -23.74
C THR A 201 10.70 -15.23 -22.50
N THR A 202 9.80 -14.99 -21.52
CA THR A 202 9.79 -15.80 -20.29
C THR A 202 9.49 -17.28 -20.59
N THR A 203 9.92 -18.16 -19.71
CA THR A 203 9.81 -19.62 -19.90
C THR A 203 9.19 -20.27 -18.66
N PRO A 204 8.63 -21.49 -18.79
CA PRO A 204 8.16 -22.27 -17.64
C PRO A 204 9.23 -22.47 -16.57
N GLU A 205 10.50 -22.59 -16.97
CA GLU A 205 11.62 -22.76 -16.05
C GLU A 205 11.84 -21.52 -15.18
N LYS A 206 11.70 -20.30 -15.74
CA LYS A 206 11.74 -19.05 -14.96
C LYS A 206 10.58 -18.97 -13.97
N MET A 207 9.36 -19.35 -14.38
CA MET A 207 8.20 -19.41 -13.48
C MET A 207 8.45 -20.40 -12.34
N ARG A 208 9.03 -21.58 -12.65
CA ARG A 208 9.37 -22.59 -11.64
C ARG A 208 10.46 -22.09 -10.68
N ALA A 209 11.43 -21.33 -11.17
CA ALA A 209 12.46 -20.73 -10.33
C ALA A 209 11.86 -19.74 -9.31
N ILE A 210 10.92 -18.89 -9.74
CA ILE A 210 10.17 -17.97 -8.87
C ILE A 210 9.37 -18.78 -7.84
N GLN A 211 8.63 -19.81 -8.26
CA GLN A 211 7.85 -20.66 -7.36
C GLN A 211 8.74 -21.27 -6.27
N ASN A 212 9.80 -21.96 -6.66
CA ASN A 212 10.69 -22.67 -5.74
C ASN A 212 11.34 -21.74 -4.70
N LYS A 213 11.55 -20.47 -5.07
CA LYS A 213 12.22 -19.51 -4.21
C LYS A 213 11.26 -18.77 -3.29
N TYR A 214 10.16 -18.28 -3.80
CA TYR A 214 9.30 -17.35 -3.05
C TYR A 214 7.96 -17.95 -2.61
N TYR A 215 7.41 -18.93 -3.35
CA TYR A 215 6.13 -19.56 -3.04
C TYR A 215 6.35 -20.76 -2.12
N VAL A 216 6.71 -20.45 -0.89
CA VAL A 216 7.01 -21.41 0.19
C VAL A 216 6.23 -21.04 1.46
N PRO A 217 5.85 -22.01 2.32
CA PRO A 217 4.95 -21.73 3.43
C PRO A 217 5.47 -20.69 4.40
N ASN A 218 6.77 -20.70 4.69
CA ASN A 218 7.39 -19.73 5.59
C ASN A 218 7.64 -18.33 4.97
N ASN A 219 7.17 -18.11 3.76
CA ASN A 219 7.14 -16.81 3.08
C ASN A 219 5.72 -16.44 2.64
N SER A 220 4.71 -17.14 3.16
CA SER A 220 3.31 -16.97 2.77
C SER A 220 2.40 -16.87 3.99
N ALA A 221 1.25 -16.22 3.82
CA ALA A 221 0.16 -16.22 4.78
C ALA A 221 -1.14 -16.68 4.14
N LEU A 222 -1.98 -17.34 4.92
CA LEU A 222 -3.38 -17.59 4.62
C LEU A 222 -4.21 -16.69 5.54
N ILE A 223 -5.00 -15.80 4.96
CA ILE A 223 -5.89 -14.92 5.70
C ILE A 223 -7.32 -15.29 5.34
N VAL A 224 -8.15 -15.50 6.36
CA VAL A 224 -9.57 -15.82 6.17
C VAL A 224 -10.41 -14.89 7.02
N ALA A 225 -11.33 -14.18 6.38
CA ALA A 225 -12.23 -13.25 7.06
C ALA A 225 -13.68 -13.47 6.63
N GLY A 226 -14.62 -13.40 7.56
CA GLY A 226 -16.04 -13.55 7.29
C GLY A 226 -16.78 -14.45 8.27
N ASP A 227 -17.87 -15.08 7.79
CA ASP A 227 -18.68 -16.00 8.58
C ASP A 227 -17.99 -17.36 8.75
N VAL A 228 -16.97 -17.36 9.57
CA VAL A 228 -16.07 -18.50 9.80
C VAL A 228 -15.73 -18.63 11.26
N SER A 229 -15.35 -19.85 11.72
CA SER A 229 -14.74 -20.04 13.03
C SER A 229 -13.23 -20.30 12.90
N PRO A 230 -12.39 -19.75 13.78
CA PRO A 230 -10.95 -19.99 13.76
C PRO A 230 -10.58 -21.47 13.84
N ALA A 231 -11.27 -22.25 14.65
CA ALA A 231 -11.02 -23.69 14.79
C ALA A 231 -11.19 -24.41 13.44
N THR A 232 -12.26 -24.10 12.70
CA THR A 232 -12.53 -24.67 11.37
C THR A 232 -11.45 -24.25 10.38
N VAL A 233 -11.11 -22.96 10.33
CA VAL A 233 -10.08 -22.45 9.40
C VAL A 233 -8.73 -23.07 9.68
N PHE A 234 -8.29 -23.16 10.95
CA PHE A 234 -7.00 -23.78 11.32
C PHE A 234 -6.96 -25.26 10.95
N ALA A 235 -8.07 -26.01 11.12
CA ALA A 235 -8.15 -27.40 10.71
C ALA A 235 -8.06 -27.56 9.19
N LEU A 236 -8.75 -26.70 8.43
CA LEU A 236 -8.70 -26.68 6.97
C LEU A 236 -7.29 -26.30 6.46
N ALA A 237 -6.68 -25.29 7.04
CA ALA A 237 -5.32 -24.87 6.70
C ALA A 237 -4.30 -25.98 6.96
N GLU A 238 -4.39 -26.67 8.10
CA GLU A 238 -3.53 -27.81 8.43
C GLU A 238 -3.71 -28.96 7.43
N ARG A 239 -4.96 -29.28 7.06
CA ARG A 239 -5.26 -30.34 6.09
C ARG A 239 -4.72 -30.02 4.71
N GLU A 240 -4.96 -28.80 4.20
CA GLU A 240 -4.63 -28.44 2.81
C GLU A 240 -3.19 -27.96 2.62
N LEU A 241 -2.62 -27.32 3.63
CA LEU A 241 -1.31 -26.63 3.54
C LEU A 241 -0.28 -27.14 4.54
N GLY A 242 -0.65 -27.96 5.55
CA GLY A 242 0.28 -28.41 6.59
C GLY A 242 1.43 -29.28 6.07
N GLN A 243 1.20 -30.03 4.99
CA GLN A 243 2.23 -30.84 4.32
C GLN A 243 2.99 -30.11 3.22
N TRP A 244 2.72 -28.81 2.99
CA TRP A 244 3.48 -28.00 2.05
C TRP A 244 4.91 -27.80 2.60
N GLY A 245 5.90 -28.26 1.86
CA GLY A 245 7.29 -28.35 2.35
C GLY A 245 7.88 -26.98 2.67
N ARG A 246 8.38 -26.82 3.90
CA ARG A 246 9.16 -25.64 4.30
C ARG A 246 10.46 -25.55 3.50
N SER A 247 10.87 -24.32 3.15
CA SER A 247 12.13 -24.02 2.49
C SER A 247 13.01 -23.09 3.33
N ALA A 248 14.22 -22.81 2.86
CA ALA A 248 15.03 -21.73 3.40
C ALA A 248 14.30 -20.39 3.23
N ASP A 249 14.53 -19.45 4.15
CA ASP A 249 14.02 -18.09 4.00
C ASP A 249 14.68 -17.44 2.77
N PRO A 250 13.92 -17.03 1.76
CA PRO A 250 14.47 -16.49 0.51
C PRO A 250 15.30 -15.22 0.73
N PHE A 251 14.96 -14.42 1.75
CA PHE A 251 15.62 -13.13 2.01
C PHE A 251 16.86 -13.26 2.90
N VAL A 252 17.01 -14.37 3.60
CA VAL A 252 18.26 -14.71 4.29
C VAL A 252 19.28 -15.28 3.31
N ALA A 253 18.81 -16.13 2.36
CA ALA A 253 19.68 -16.74 1.35
C ALA A 253 20.12 -15.73 0.29
N ASP A 254 19.24 -14.79 -0.09
CA ASP A 254 19.48 -13.76 -1.12
C ASP A 254 18.82 -12.44 -0.66
N PRO A 255 19.53 -11.65 0.18
CA PRO A 255 18.98 -10.40 0.72
C PRO A 255 18.68 -9.38 -0.37
N ILE A 256 17.55 -8.68 -0.23
CA ILE A 256 17.21 -7.58 -1.13
C ILE A 256 18.23 -6.45 -0.96
N PRO A 257 18.85 -5.98 -2.04
CA PRO A 257 19.82 -4.89 -1.97
C PRO A 257 19.20 -3.61 -1.41
N THR A 258 19.93 -2.93 -0.55
CA THR A 258 19.54 -1.60 -0.08
C THR A 258 19.54 -0.60 -1.23
N ILE A 259 18.48 0.17 -1.34
CA ILE A 259 18.37 1.24 -2.34
C ILE A 259 19.33 2.37 -1.95
N PRO A 260 20.27 2.75 -2.82
CA PRO A 260 21.22 3.82 -2.53
C PRO A 260 20.48 5.17 -2.46
N PRO A 261 20.92 6.11 -1.60
CA PRO A 261 20.35 7.43 -1.53
C PRO A 261 20.48 8.19 -2.85
N LEU A 262 19.42 8.91 -3.24
CA LEU A 262 19.45 9.81 -4.38
C LEU A 262 20.49 10.91 -4.14
N GLN A 263 21.40 11.13 -5.09
CA GLN A 263 22.56 12.03 -4.91
C GLN A 263 22.24 13.48 -5.26
N LYS A 264 21.34 13.73 -6.18
CA LYS A 264 20.95 15.06 -6.67
C LYS A 264 19.52 15.08 -7.18
N SER A 265 18.91 16.26 -7.11
CA SER A 265 17.59 16.47 -7.72
C SER A 265 17.67 16.47 -9.25
N GLN A 266 16.62 15.97 -9.90
CA GLN A 266 16.53 15.89 -11.36
C GLN A 266 15.10 16.18 -11.83
N GLY A 267 14.99 16.83 -12.99
CA GLY A 267 13.73 17.02 -13.69
C GLY A 267 13.42 15.89 -14.67
N VAL A 268 12.13 15.63 -14.87
CA VAL A 268 11.55 14.77 -15.91
C VAL A 268 10.49 15.56 -16.64
N LEU A 269 10.52 15.53 -17.96
CA LEU A 269 9.52 16.25 -18.78
C LEU A 269 8.93 15.28 -19.79
N VAL A 270 7.63 15.07 -19.70
CA VAL A 270 6.86 14.23 -20.62
C VAL A 270 5.87 15.10 -21.39
N GLU A 271 5.85 14.92 -22.71
CA GLU A 271 4.96 15.64 -23.61
C GLU A 271 3.81 14.73 -24.06
N ALA A 272 2.59 15.20 -23.89
CA ALA A 272 1.40 14.55 -24.44
C ALA A 272 0.28 15.57 -24.61
N PRO A 273 -0.73 15.29 -25.44
CA PRO A 273 -1.87 16.21 -25.68
C PRO A 273 -2.81 16.21 -24.45
N VAL A 274 -2.41 16.92 -23.40
CA VAL A 274 -3.15 17.07 -22.14
C VAL A 274 -3.65 18.50 -21.98
N GLY A 275 -4.84 18.67 -21.37
CA GLY A 275 -5.43 19.99 -21.15
C GLY A 275 -4.88 20.72 -19.92
N ALA A 276 -4.44 19.98 -18.90
CA ALA A 276 -3.83 20.52 -17.69
C ALA A 276 -2.41 19.99 -17.55
N VAL A 277 -1.55 20.76 -16.88
CA VAL A 277 -0.21 20.31 -16.52
C VAL A 277 -0.29 19.48 -15.26
N THR A 278 0.25 18.25 -15.29
CA THR A 278 0.44 17.43 -14.08
C THR A 278 1.86 17.56 -13.60
N VAL A 279 2.01 17.79 -12.32
CA VAL A 279 3.32 17.87 -11.63
C VAL A 279 3.40 16.77 -10.58
N GLN A 280 4.56 16.14 -10.46
CA GLN A 280 4.86 15.14 -9.46
C GLN A 280 6.25 15.40 -8.88
N VAL A 281 6.35 15.61 -7.57
CA VAL A 281 7.63 15.76 -6.86
C VAL A 281 7.79 14.58 -5.92
N GLN A 282 8.90 13.83 -6.07
CA GLN A 282 9.11 12.56 -5.37
C GLN A 282 10.42 12.54 -4.61
N TRP A 283 10.39 11.95 -3.40
CA TRP A 283 11.56 11.67 -2.57
C TRP A 283 11.61 10.19 -2.20
N GLN A 284 12.79 9.69 -1.90
CA GLN A 284 12.96 8.42 -1.21
C GLN A 284 12.55 8.61 0.25
N GLY A 285 11.44 7.99 0.64
CA GLY A 285 10.88 8.08 1.98
C GLY A 285 11.44 7.03 2.95
N PRO A 286 10.89 6.94 4.15
CA PRO A 286 11.26 5.91 5.12
C PRO A 286 10.91 4.50 4.62
N SER A 287 11.40 3.50 5.33
CA SER A 287 11.02 2.11 5.14
C SER A 287 10.69 1.47 6.47
N VAL A 288 9.70 0.58 6.50
CA VAL A 288 9.34 -0.14 7.73
C VAL A 288 10.53 -0.93 8.27
N GLY A 289 11.30 -1.55 7.37
CA GLY A 289 12.46 -2.37 7.74
C GLY A 289 13.61 -1.62 8.41
N GLN A 290 13.72 -0.29 8.21
CA GLN A 290 14.82 0.52 8.75
C GLN A 290 14.38 1.63 9.70
N ASP A 291 13.22 2.24 9.48
CA ASP A 291 12.73 3.40 10.22
C ASP A 291 11.20 3.38 10.38
N ALA A 292 10.69 2.33 11.01
CA ALA A 292 9.26 2.17 11.25
C ALA A 292 8.61 3.35 11.99
N LYS A 293 9.36 4.07 12.83
CA LYS A 293 8.82 5.24 13.54
C LYS A 293 8.49 6.37 12.58
N SER A 294 9.34 6.63 11.59
CA SER A 294 9.11 7.69 10.61
C SER A 294 7.97 7.37 9.63
N THR A 295 7.59 6.10 9.46
CA THR A 295 6.44 5.74 8.59
C THR A 295 5.12 6.20 9.19
N TYR A 296 4.94 6.14 10.51
CA TYR A 296 3.75 6.70 11.17
C TYR A 296 3.69 8.23 11.05
N ALA A 297 4.84 8.90 11.19
CA ALA A 297 4.90 10.35 10.99
C ALA A 297 4.61 10.74 9.54
N ALA A 298 5.05 9.92 8.57
CA ALA A 298 4.79 10.13 7.14
C ALA A 298 3.29 10.12 6.81
N ASP A 299 2.57 9.14 7.36
CA ASP A 299 1.13 9.03 7.15
C ASP A 299 0.37 10.20 7.80
N VAL A 300 0.69 10.54 9.06
CA VAL A 300 0.08 11.71 9.72
C VAL A 300 0.44 13.01 9.01
N PHE A 301 1.66 13.16 8.54
CA PHE A 301 2.07 14.30 7.72
C PHE A 301 1.23 14.41 6.45
N SER A 302 1.07 13.31 5.73
CA SER A 302 0.24 13.28 4.51
C SER A 302 -1.22 13.63 4.81
N ASP A 303 -1.78 13.13 5.90
CA ASP A 303 -3.14 13.44 6.31
C ASP A 303 -3.32 14.94 6.62
N VAL A 304 -2.37 15.55 7.36
CA VAL A 304 -2.41 17.00 7.66
C VAL A 304 -2.31 17.82 6.39
N MET A 305 -1.40 17.45 5.47
CA MET A 305 -1.21 18.18 4.21
C MET A 305 -2.43 18.09 3.29
N ASN A 306 -3.17 17.01 3.36
CA ASN A 306 -4.36 16.77 2.54
C ASN A 306 -5.66 17.31 3.19
N ASP A 307 -5.64 17.74 4.44
CA ASP A 307 -6.81 18.40 5.05
C ASP A 307 -7.11 19.71 4.30
N PRO A 308 -8.32 19.92 3.75
CA PRO A 308 -8.66 21.15 3.03
C PRO A 308 -8.44 22.44 3.84
N ARG A 309 -8.41 22.34 5.16
CA ARG A 309 -8.19 23.48 6.07
C ARG A 309 -6.71 23.77 6.33
N SER A 310 -5.80 22.89 5.87
CA SER A 310 -4.37 23.08 6.09
C SER A 310 -3.83 24.31 5.37
N GLN A 311 -2.81 24.93 5.95
CA GLN A 311 -2.13 26.06 5.31
C GLN A 311 -1.58 25.69 3.93
N PHE A 312 -1.20 24.44 3.74
CA PHE A 312 -0.72 23.93 2.45
C PHE A 312 -1.80 24.03 1.38
N GLN A 313 -3.01 23.52 1.64
CA GLN A 313 -4.14 23.59 0.71
C GLN A 313 -4.56 25.04 0.46
N GLN A 314 -4.71 25.83 1.52
CA GLN A 314 -5.13 27.24 1.39
C GLN A 314 -4.15 28.06 0.55
N ARG A 315 -2.85 27.87 0.71
CA ARG A 315 -1.85 28.66 -0.03
C ARG A 315 -1.64 28.19 -1.47
N LEU A 316 -1.92 26.95 -1.77
CA LEU A 316 -1.70 26.37 -3.10
C LEU A 316 -2.99 26.26 -3.91
N VAL A 317 -4.07 25.75 -3.33
CA VAL A 317 -5.35 25.52 -4.04
C VAL A 317 -6.26 26.74 -3.95
N ASP A 318 -6.50 27.27 -2.76
CA ASP A 318 -7.40 28.43 -2.60
C ASP A 318 -6.82 29.71 -3.24
N SER A 319 -5.50 29.77 -3.44
CA SER A 319 -4.88 30.86 -4.22
C SER A 319 -5.18 30.81 -5.73
N GLY A 320 -5.68 29.68 -6.23
CA GLY A 320 -5.93 29.45 -7.66
C GLY A 320 -4.69 29.02 -8.48
N LEU A 321 -3.51 28.89 -7.85
CA LEU A 321 -2.28 28.42 -8.53
C LEU A 321 -2.36 26.94 -8.90
N TRP A 322 -2.99 26.14 -8.05
CA TRP A 322 -3.21 24.72 -8.27
C TRP A 322 -4.70 24.41 -8.34
N GLN A 323 -5.10 23.57 -9.29
CA GLN A 323 -6.47 23.03 -9.34
C GLN A 323 -6.68 21.97 -8.25
N ALA A 324 -5.65 21.20 -7.98
CA ALA A 324 -5.58 20.24 -6.91
C ALA A 324 -4.11 19.94 -6.60
N VAL A 325 -3.80 19.67 -5.34
CA VAL A 325 -2.50 19.14 -4.91
C VAL A 325 -2.70 18.20 -3.74
N GLY A 326 -1.96 17.09 -3.73
CA GLY A 326 -2.02 16.11 -2.65
C GLY A 326 -0.63 15.58 -2.30
N VAL A 327 -0.53 15.07 -1.10
CA VAL A 327 0.69 14.43 -0.57
C VAL A 327 0.39 12.98 -0.25
N ASN A 328 1.24 12.08 -0.70
CA ASN A 328 1.13 10.66 -0.41
C ASN A 328 2.48 10.11 0.04
N TYR A 329 2.45 9.21 1.00
CA TYR A 329 3.54 8.31 1.31
C TYR A 329 3.06 6.88 1.12
N TYR A 330 3.79 6.11 0.33
CA TYR A 330 3.47 4.69 0.14
C TYR A 330 4.37 3.85 1.03
N THR A 331 3.78 3.26 2.06
CA THR A 331 4.49 2.46 3.06
C THR A 331 4.97 1.15 2.46
N LEU A 332 6.28 0.93 2.45
CA LEU A 332 6.94 -0.30 2.03
C LEU A 332 8.00 -0.73 3.07
N ASN A 333 8.38 -2.00 3.02
CA ASN A 333 9.51 -2.50 3.81
C ASN A 333 10.84 -1.92 3.29
N HIS A 334 10.95 -1.75 1.95
CA HIS A 334 12.17 -1.30 1.25
C HIS A 334 11.94 0.03 0.55
N THR A 335 12.14 1.13 1.24
CA THR A 335 12.09 2.51 0.73
C THR A 335 10.84 2.83 -0.09
N GLY A 336 9.81 3.31 0.57
CA GLY A 336 8.60 3.82 -0.08
C GLY A 336 8.81 5.23 -0.64
N PRO A 337 8.12 5.63 -1.72
CA PRO A 337 8.15 7.00 -2.21
C PRO A 337 7.30 7.92 -1.35
N ILE A 338 7.79 9.15 -1.17
CA ILE A 338 6.97 10.30 -0.77
C ILE A 338 6.67 11.05 -2.07
N THR A 339 5.42 11.36 -2.33
CA THR A 339 4.99 12.03 -3.55
C THR A 339 4.10 13.21 -3.23
N ILE A 340 4.44 14.40 -3.75
CA ILE A 340 3.51 15.51 -3.86
C ILE A 340 3.10 15.57 -5.33
N SER A 341 1.81 15.46 -5.62
CA SER A 341 1.29 15.51 -6.99
C SER A 341 0.13 16.48 -7.09
N GLY A 342 0.01 17.14 -8.23
CA GLY A 342 -1.06 18.10 -8.45
C GLY A 342 -1.22 18.51 -9.90
N GLN A 343 -2.26 19.31 -10.15
CA GLN A 343 -2.57 19.84 -11.47
C GLN A 343 -2.63 21.35 -11.43
N THR A 344 -2.11 21.98 -12.48
CA THR A 344 -2.15 23.43 -12.70
C THR A 344 -2.38 23.74 -14.19
N SER A 345 -2.64 24.99 -14.52
CA SER A 345 -2.68 25.40 -15.92
C SER A 345 -1.27 25.69 -16.45
N PRO A 346 -1.05 25.61 -17.78
CA PRO A 346 0.23 25.97 -18.37
C PRO A 346 0.71 27.37 -17.98
N GLU A 347 -0.18 28.34 -17.91
CA GLU A 347 0.11 29.74 -17.61
C GLU A 347 0.65 29.91 -16.18
N HIS A 348 0.15 29.09 -15.23
CA HIS A 348 0.52 29.17 -13.83
C HIS A 348 1.68 28.25 -13.45
N LEU A 349 2.15 27.34 -14.33
CA LEU A 349 3.11 26.30 -13.97
C LEU A 349 4.35 26.82 -13.22
N ARG A 350 4.99 27.89 -13.71
CA ARG A 350 6.20 28.43 -13.09
C ARG A 350 5.91 29.01 -11.70
N GLU A 351 4.81 29.73 -11.57
CA GLU A 351 4.39 30.33 -10.31
C GLU A 351 3.94 29.26 -9.31
N ALA A 352 3.18 28.29 -9.78
CA ALA A 352 2.73 27.14 -8.99
C ALA A 352 3.91 26.31 -8.45
N LEU A 353 4.92 26.00 -9.28
CA LEU A 353 6.13 25.33 -8.84
C LEU A 353 6.90 26.16 -7.82
N ALA A 354 7.07 27.47 -8.06
CA ALA A 354 7.75 28.35 -7.12
C ALA A 354 7.04 28.39 -5.76
N ALA A 355 5.70 28.52 -5.77
CA ALA A 355 4.90 28.50 -4.55
C ALA A 355 5.01 27.16 -3.80
N LEU A 356 4.95 26.04 -4.54
CA LEU A 356 5.13 24.71 -3.95
C LEU A 356 6.49 24.57 -3.25
N TYR A 357 7.57 24.99 -3.89
CA TYR A 357 8.90 24.92 -3.29
C TYR A 357 9.07 25.86 -2.09
N VAL A 358 8.40 27.01 -2.09
CA VAL A 358 8.34 27.90 -0.92
C VAL A 358 7.63 27.21 0.26
N GLU A 359 6.56 26.46 0.00
CA GLU A 359 5.89 25.69 1.06
C GLU A 359 6.75 24.52 1.54
N ILE A 360 7.35 23.72 0.63
CA ILE A 360 8.25 22.61 0.98
C ILE A 360 9.38 23.08 1.91
N ALA A 361 9.99 24.24 1.64
CA ALA A 361 11.06 24.79 2.45
C ALA A 361 10.63 25.16 3.90
N LYS A 362 9.33 25.27 4.16
CA LYS A 362 8.76 25.59 5.48
C LYS A 362 8.32 24.38 6.30
N PHE A 363 8.28 23.18 5.74
CA PHE A 363 7.68 22.01 6.40
C PHE A 363 8.35 21.65 7.73
N ASP A 364 9.58 22.02 7.95
CA ASP A 364 10.28 21.78 9.22
C ASP A 364 10.30 23.00 10.15
N THR A 365 9.66 24.13 9.77
CA THR A 365 9.65 25.33 10.57
C THR A 365 8.63 25.27 11.73
N PRO A 366 8.94 25.84 12.92
CA PRO A 366 7.98 25.96 13.98
C PRO A 366 6.73 26.76 13.55
N GLY A 367 5.54 26.25 13.88
CA GLY A 367 4.26 26.90 13.56
C GLY A 367 3.72 26.66 12.16
N TYR A 368 4.41 25.87 11.31
CA TYR A 368 3.84 25.46 10.03
C TYR A 368 2.63 24.52 10.22
N PHE A 369 2.73 23.57 11.12
CA PHE A 369 1.62 22.71 11.54
C PHE A 369 1.03 23.21 12.85
N THR A 370 -0.29 23.14 13.00
CA THR A 370 -0.99 23.51 14.23
C THR A 370 -1.46 22.29 15.01
N SER A 371 -1.70 22.45 16.30
CA SER A 371 -2.24 21.38 17.13
C SER A 371 -3.64 20.98 16.70
N ASP A 372 -4.46 21.94 16.25
CA ASP A 372 -5.84 21.69 15.83
C ASP A 372 -5.88 20.83 14.55
N GLU A 373 -5.02 21.11 13.58
CA GLU A 373 -4.86 20.28 12.36
C GLU A 373 -4.45 18.85 12.74
N LEU A 374 -3.44 18.72 13.60
CA LEU A 374 -2.93 17.41 14.02
C LEU A 374 -4.01 16.58 14.74
N GLU A 375 -4.73 17.15 15.71
CA GLU A 375 -5.75 16.43 16.46
C GLU A 375 -6.96 16.07 15.59
N ALA A 376 -7.32 16.93 14.63
CA ALA A 376 -8.40 16.67 13.69
C ALA A 376 -8.09 15.44 12.79
N VAL A 377 -6.88 15.35 12.23
CA VAL A 377 -6.51 14.23 11.37
C VAL A 377 -6.34 12.92 12.14
N LYS A 378 -5.85 12.97 13.38
CA LYS A 378 -5.80 11.79 14.26
C LYS A 378 -7.21 11.23 14.53
N ALA A 379 -8.17 12.11 14.86
CA ALA A 379 -9.56 11.71 15.06
C ALA A 379 -10.17 11.12 13.78
N HIS A 380 -9.92 11.74 12.63
CA HIS A 380 -10.38 11.25 11.33
C HIS A 380 -9.80 9.87 11.00
N ARG A 381 -8.51 9.66 11.22
CA ARG A 381 -7.83 8.37 10.98
C ARG A 381 -8.42 7.24 11.84
N ALA A 382 -8.76 7.51 13.09
CA ALA A 382 -9.41 6.53 13.96
C ALA A 382 -10.77 6.08 13.39
N VAL A 383 -11.56 7.03 12.87
CA VAL A 383 -12.86 6.74 12.23
C VAL A 383 -12.67 5.96 10.93
N THR A 384 -11.78 6.40 10.04
CA THR A 384 -11.49 5.73 8.76
C THR A 384 -11.03 4.30 8.99
N SER A 385 -10.11 4.08 9.94
CA SER A 385 -9.66 2.73 10.28
C SER A 385 -10.77 1.81 10.82
N ALA A 386 -11.83 2.36 11.41
CA ALA A 386 -12.99 1.57 11.80
C ALA A 386 -13.83 1.16 10.57
N PHE A 387 -14.02 2.08 9.61
CA PHE A 387 -14.73 1.77 8.36
C PHE A 387 -14.00 0.74 7.49
N ASP A 388 -12.67 0.76 7.44
CA ASP A 388 -11.86 -0.19 6.68
C ASP A 388 -12.09 -1.65 7.12
N ARG A 389 -12.60 -1.85 8.34
CA ARG A 389 -12.91 -3.16 8.94
C ARG A 389 -14.35 -3.63 8.73
N GLU A 390 -15.22 -2.79 8.16
CA GLU A 390 -16.64 -3.10 7.99
C GLU A 390 -16.86 -4.30 7.07
N ARG A 391 -16.11 -4.36 5.95
CA ARG A 391 -16.20 -5.44 4.98
C ARG A 391 -15.11 -6.47 5.23
N ALA A 392 -15.51 -7.74 5.42
CA ALA A 392 -14.57 -8.84 5.66
C ALA A 392 -13.50 -8.95 4.55
N SER A 393 -13.87 -8.80 3.27
CA SER A 393 -12.93 -8.82 2.14
C SER A 393 -11.94 -7.66 2.19
N GLY A 394 -12.40 -6.42 2.43
CA GLY A 394 -11.52 -5.27 2.57
C GLY A 394 -10.55 -5.43 3.73
N PHE A 395 -11.04 -5.98 4.85
CA PHE A 395 -10.18 -6.21 6.02
C PHE A 395 -9.14 -7.32 5.78
N ALA A 396 -9.49 -8.40 5.06
CA ALA A 396 -8.52 -9.42 4.65
C ALA A 396 -7.39 -8.80 3.82
N HIS A 397 -7.73 -7.99 2.81
CA HIS A 397 -6.76 -7.28 1.98
C HIS A 397 -5.85 -6.33 2.78
N THR A 398 -6.42 -5.61 3.74
CA THR A 398 -5.66 -4.73 4.64
C THR A 398 -4.66 -5.54 5.47
N LEU A 399 -5.09 -6.65 6.06
CA LEU A 399 -4.20 -7.52 6.86
C LEU A 399 -3.10 -8.14 5.99
N GLY A 400 -3.42 -8.59 4.77
CA GLY A 400 -2.46 -9.15 3.83
C GLY A 400 -1.40 -8.13 3.39
N PHE A 401 -1.82 -6.90 3.09
CA PHE A 401 -0.89 -5.82 2.78
C PHE A 401 0.10 -5.58 3.93
N TRP A 402 -0.42 -5.32 5.15
CA TRP A 402 0.44 -5.02 6.28
C TRP A 402 1.30 -6.21 6.71
N TRP A 403 0.79 -7.44 6.60
CA TRP A 403 1.58 -8.64 6.83
C TRP A 403 2.77 -8.73 5.85
N SER A 404 2.56 -8.37 4.59
CA SER A 404 3.59 -8.44 3.55
C SER A 404 4.67 -7.37 3.71
N VAL A 405 4.28 -6.09 3.84
CA VAL A 405 5.20 -4.94 3.84
C VAL A 405 5.76 -4.61 5.23
N ALA A 406 5.13 -5.09 6.30
CA ALA A 406 5.53 -4.83 7.68
C ALA A 406 5.39 -6.09 8.54
N SER A 407 4.32 -6.14 9.35
CA SER A 407 3.88 -7.28 10.13
C SER A 407 2.47 -7.06 10.64
N LEU A 408 1.82 -8.14 11.10
CA LEU A 408 0.53 -8.03 11.77
C LEU A 408 0.62 -7.14 13.03
N GLU A 409 1.69 -7.27 13.80
CA GLU A 409 1.93 -6.46 15.02
C GLU A 409 2.07 -4.97 14.70
N TYR A 410 2.70 -4.62 13.58
CA TYR A 410 2.77 -3.23 13.10
C TYR A 410 1.38 -2.67 12.85
N TYR A 411 0.54 -3.39 12.10
CA TYR A 411 -0.83 -2.98 11.81
C TYR A 411 -1.70 -2.87 13.06
N MET A 412 -1.61 -3.83 13.97
CA MET A 412 -2.40 -3.81 15.21
C MET A 412 -2.13 -2.56 16.05
N GLY A 413 -0.90 -2.05 16.06
CA GLY A 413 -0.54 -0.82 16.76
C GLY A 413 -0.61 0.45 15.92
N TYR A 414 -0.97 0.36 14.64
CA TYR A 414 -0.79 1.44 13.67
C TYR A 414 -1.49 2.74 14.06
N VAL A 415 -2.79 2.72 14.33
CA VAL A 415 -3.55 3.92 14.73
C VAL A 415 -3.08 4.45 16.09
N ASP A 416 -2.74 3.55 17.02
CA ASP A 416 -2.23 3.94 18.33
C ASP A 416 -0.89 4.70 18.23
N TYR A 417 0.02 4.25 17.35
CA TYR A 417 1.28 4.93 17.08
C TYR A 417 1.11 6.24 16.30
N MET A 418 0.15 6.30 15.37
CA MET A 418 -0.20 7.55 14.69
C MET A 418 -0.77 8.58 15.68
N ALA A 419 -1.63 8.16 16.60
CA ALA A 419 -2.18 9.02 17.65
C ALA A 419 -1.11 9.62 18.58
N GLN A 420 0.03 8.95 18.73
CA GLN A 420 1.16 9.44 19.53
C GLN A 420 2.04 10.45 18.81
N GLN A 421 1.88 10.65 17.49
CA GLN A 421 2.71 11.59 16.73
C GLN A 421 2.46 13.02 17.22
N THR A 422 3.53 13.81 17.26
CA THR A 422 3.54 15.20 17.70
C THR A 422 3.95 16.13 16.57
N LEU A 423 3.73 17.43 16.73
CA LEU A 423 4.24 18.45 15.81
C LEU A 423 5.78 18.40 15.65
N VAL A 424 6.48 17.93 16.69
CA VAL A 424 7.94 17.74 16.65
C VAL A 424 8.28 16.59 15.73
N ASP A 425 7.53 15.48 15.79
CA ASP A 425 7.76 14.30 14.94
C ASP A 425 7.50 14.63 13.46
N LEU A 426 6.43 15.38 13.14
CA LEU A 426 6.14 15.83 11.77
C LEU A 426 7.28 16.70 11.19
N ARG A 427 7.76 17.68 11.97
CA ARG A 427 8.89 18.49 11.52
C ARG A 427 10.19 17.69 11.39
N ALA A 428 10.43 16.76 12.30
CA ALA A 428 11.61 15.88 12.23
C ALA A 428 11.55 14.97 10.99
N TYR A 429 10.37 14.44 10.65
CA TYR A 429 10.13 13.71 9.43
C TYR A 429 10.39 14.55 8.18
N ALA A 430 9.79 15.75 8.09
CA ALA A 430 9.98 16.66 6.96
C ALA A 430 11.45 17.01 6.74
N ARG A 431 12.18 17.35 7.82
CA ARG A 431 13.63 17.65 7.77
C ARG A 431 14.46 16.45 7.32
N ARG A 432 14.08 15.25 7.73
CA ARG A 432 14.85 14.05 7.44
C ARG A 432 14.67 13.58 6.00
N TYR A 433 13.47 13.72 5.42
CA TYR A 433 13.11 13.08 4.16
C TYR A 433 12.76 14.04 3.02
N ILE A 434 12.40 15.31 3.30
CA ILE A 434 11.83 16.22 2.30
C ILE A 434 12.64 17.51 2.17
N VAL A 435 12.76 18.28 3.27
CA VAL A 435 13.37 19.61 3.23
C VAL A 435 14.84 19.51 2.87
N GLU A 436 15.25 20.22 1.81
CA GLU A 436 16.63 20.21 1.28
C GLU A 436 17.15 18.82 0.87
N LYS A 437 16.25 17.87 0.61
CA LYS A 437 16.64 16.54 0.14
C LYS A 437 16.59 16.46 -1.38
N PRO A 438 17.49 15.64 -1.99
CA PRO A 438 17.39 15.31 -3.40
C PRO A 438 16.03 14.72 -3.76
N HIS A 439 15.45 15.16 -4.88
CA HIS A 439 14.12 14.78 -5.32
C HIS A 439 14.04 14.71 -6.84
N ILE A 440 13.01 14.04 -7.33
CA ILE A 440 12.65 14.01 -8.75
C ILE A 440 11.41 14.86 -8.95
N THR A 441 11.45 15.81 -9.87
CA THR A 441 10.28 16.59 -10.27
C THR A 441 9.91 16.25 -11.70
N GLY A 442 8.78 15.56 -11.85
CA GLY A 442 8.19 15.19 -13.11
C GLY A 442 7.09 16.16 -13.52
N VAL A 443 7.05 16.52 -14.80
CA VAL A 443 6.00 17.34 -15.39
C VAL A 443 5.49 16.70 -16.67
N LEU A 444 4.16 16.53 -16.76
CA LEU A 444 3.45 16.15 -17.97
C LEU A 444 2.75 17.40 -18.51
N ILE A 445 3.02 17.76 -19.76
CA ILE A 445 2.56 19.01 -20.38
C ILE A 445 2.30 18.85 -21.88
N ALA A 446 1.42 19.66 -22.45
CA ALA A 446 1.20 19.72 -23.88
C ALA A 446 2.44 20.28 -24.61
N PRO A 447 2.78 19.78 -25.83
CA PRO A 447 3.98 20.18 -26.56
C PRO A 447 4.05 21.69 -26.87
N ASP A 448 2.93 22.30 -27.27
CA ASP A 448 2.82 23.73 -27.55
C ASP A 448 3.00 24.60 -26.30
N ALA A 449 2.44 24.18 -25.18
CA ALA A 449 2.61 24.84 -23.89
C ALA A 449 4.09 24.74 -23.42
N ARG A 450 4.72 23.58 -23.55
CA ARG A 450 6.15 23.42 -23.28
C ARG A 450 6.99 24.36 -24.12
N GLN A 451 6.73 24.43 -25.43
CA GLN A 451 7.49 25.28 -26.33
C GLN A 451 7.30 26.76 -25.97
N SER A 452 6.07 27.19 -25.68
CA SER A 452 5.76 28.56 -25.27
C SER A 452 6.49 28.95 -23.99
N LEU A 453 6.53 28.06 -23.00
CA LEU A 453 7.22 28.26 -21.73
C LEU A 453 8.73 28.08 -21.84
N LYS A 454 9.25 27.54 -22.95
CA LYS A 454 10.67 27.18 -23.12
C LYS A 454 11.18 26.34 -21.95
N LEU A 455 10.35 25.35 -21.54
CA LEU A 455 10.59 24.57 -20.33
C LEU A 455 11.63 23.48 -20.61
N ALA A 456 12.64 23.40 -19.75
CA ALA A 456 13.66 22.36 -19.74
C ALA A 456 13.61 21.57 -18.40
N PRO A 457 14.06 20.30 -18.36
CA PRO A 457 14.07 19.52 -17.12
C PRO A 457 14.79 20.21 -15.96
N GLU A 458 15.83 20.99 -16.24
CA GLU A 458 16.62 21.72 -15.24
C GLU A 458 15.83 22.85 -14.55
N ASP A 459 14.79 23.36 -15.21
CA ASP A 459 13.91 24.41 -14.68
C ASP A 459 12.95 23.88 -13.62
N LEU A 460 12.78 22.54 -13.53
CA LEU A 460 11.78 21.90 -12.67
C LEU A 460 12.27 21.71 -11.24
N VAL A 461 13.56 21.78 -11.00
CA VAL A 461 14.13 21.49 -9.68
C VAL A 461 14.49 22.77 -8.92
N MET A 462 14.33 22.73 -7.60
CA MET A 462 14.62 23.85 -6.74
C MET A 462 16.10 24.23 -6.80
N ALA A 463 16.39 25.53 -6.86
CA ALA A 463 17.74 26.05 -6.80
C ALA A 463 18.39 25.66 -5.45
N GLY A 464 19.61 25.10 -5.50
CA GLY A 464 20.34 24.64 -4.31
C GLY A 464 20.27 23.12 -4.05
N THR A 465 19.37 22.40 -4.73
CA THR A 465 19.28 20.91 -4.65
C THR A 465 19.82 20.23 -5.92
N ARG A 466 20.55 20.99 -6.76
CA ARG A 466 21.14 20.53 -8.03
C ARG A 466 22.41 19.70 -7.83
#